data_b995ca23a62ab164a2ebcf687adf7354
#
_entry.id   b995ca23a62ab164a2ebcf687adf7354
#
_cell.length_a   1.000
_cell.length_b   1.000
_cell.length_c   1.000
_cell.angle_alpha   90.00
_cell.angle_beta   90.00
_cell.angle_gamma   90.00
#
_symmetry.space_group_name_H-M   'P 1'
#
loop_
_entity.id
_entity.type
_entity.pdbx_description
1 polymer ?
#
loop_
_entity_poly.entity_id
_entity_poly.type
_entity_poly.pdbx_seq_one_letter_code
_entity_poly.pdbx_strand_id
1 'polypeptide(L)'
;MSNKFSMNVGGKLFDVEIEEIGVGSRPDLASPSSSMAPAHKVGIMETILRDAQQSLIATRMTTKEMEPAFEAIDAVGYHSIEMWGGATFDSCLRFLHEDPWERLRTVRHAMKHTKLQMLLRGQNVLGYKNYADDVVDAFVEKSLTNGIDIIRVFDALNDMRNVERAIRTTKKLGGTAQGCIVFTIAPTYTIDKYVGIARELEQMGVDSIAIKDMAGLLTPYATYDLVAALKKMTNLPIQIHSHYTTGLAGQSYLKGIEAGADIIDCAISPFALATSQPCTETMVAALKGTPYDTGIDLEALNTVAQLFMPVREHAFESGLLDAKVMGVDVNALIYQLPGGMISNMVSQLKQADMLDRYQEVLQEVPRVRADLGYPPLVTPTSQIVGTQAVLNVMMGRYVQCTKETKALVRGEYGRSSVPISEEIKRLIIGDEPTIDCRPADLIPPQMDKFREEIREYIEQDEDVLSYAIFPQVALDFFKWRREQEQTKA
;
A
#
# COMPACT_ATOMS: atom_id res chain seq x y z
N MET A 1 43.62 26.84 3.52
CA MET A 1 43.88 27.83 4.63
C MET A 1 43.52 27.12 5.93
N SER A 2 44.47 27.12 6.89
CA SER A 2 44.20 26.52 8.23
C SER A 2 43.51 27.56 9.10
N ASN A 3 42.33 27.21 9.63
CA ASN A 3 41.61 28.04 10.58
C ASN A 3 41.85 27.51 11.99
N LYS A 4 42.40 28.38 12.87
CA LYS A 4 42.64 28.04 14.28
C LYS A 4 41.51 28.60 15.13
N PHE A 5 40.93 27.76 15.95
CA PHE A 5 39.88 28.12 16.92
C PHE A 5 40.26 27.65 18.33
N SER A 6 40.00 28.48 19.33
CA SER A 6 40.13 28.06 20.74
C SER A 6 38.75 27.68 21.25
N MET A 7 38.59 26.45 21.73
CA MET A 7 37.33 25.89 22.23
C MET A 7 37.46 25.64 23.74
N ASN A 8 36.51 26.13 24.51
CA ASN A 8 36.47 25.90 25.98
C ASN A 8 35.52 24.71 26.27
N VAL A 9 36.05 23.61 26.75
CA VAL A 9 35.28 22.42 27.14
C VAL A 9 35.54 22.15 28.65
N GLY A 10 34.53 22.29 29.48
CA GLY A 10 34.62 22.02 30.90
C GLY A 10 35.61 22.89 31.66
N GLY A 11 35.79 24.17 31.21
CA GLY A 11 36.71 25.12 31.83
C GLY A 11 38.17 25.01 31.39
N LYS A 12 38.48 24.11 30.41
CA LYS A 12 39.80 24.00 29.78
C LYS A 12 39.73 24.50 28.34
N LEU A 13 40.70 25.33 27.97
CA LEU A 13 40.89 25.82 26.62
C LEU A 13 41.67 24.78 25.79
N PHE A 14 41.16 24.46 24.61
CA PHE A 14 41.82 23.63 23.61
C PHE A 14 41.96 24.44 22.32
N ASP A 15 43.18 24.48 21.80
CA ASP A 15 43.41 25.05 20.46
C ASP A 15 43.17 23.94 19.44
N VAL A 16 42.20 24.17 18.57
CA VAL A 16 41.82 23.26 17.47
C VAL A 16 42.22 23.86 16.16
N GLU A 17 43.03 23.17 15.43
CA GLU A 17 43.40 23.51 14.05
C GLU A 17 42.60 22.66 13.09
N ILE A 18 41.77 23.31 12.26
CA ILE A 18 40.99 22.64 11.22
C ILE A 18 41.72 22.85 9.91
N GLU A 19 42.32 21.82 9.34
CA GLU A 19 42.79 21.83 7.97
C GLU A 19 41.60 21.54 7.05
N GLU A 20 41.42 22.40 6.03
CA GLU A 20 40.59 22.05 4.89
C GLU A 20 41.21 20.83 4.21
N ILE A 21 40.69 19.65 4.47
CA ILE A 21 40.96 18.50 3.65
C ILE A 21 40.24 18.79 2.33
N GLY A 22 41.03 19.13 1.30
CA GLY A 22 40.51 19.29 -0.06
C GLY A 22 39.62 18.09 -0.34
N VAL A 23 38.42 18.34 -0.88
CA VAL A 23 37.50 17.30 -1.33
C VAL A 23 38.24 16.54 -2.40
N GLY A 24 39.01 15.53 -1.97
CA GLY A 24 39.61 14.56 -2.88
C GLY A 24 38.47 13.94 -3.65
N SER A 25 38.63 13.78 -4.95
CA SER A 25 37.70 13.05 -5.80
C SER A 25 37.21 11.82 -5.01
N ARG A 26 35.89 11.72 -4.81
CA ARG A 26 35.27 10.53 -4.17
C ARG A 26 35.89 9.30 -4.79
N PRO A 27 36.38 8.31 -4.01
CA PRO A 27 36.87 7.09 -4.59
C PRO A 27 35.78 6.53 -5.52
N ASP A 28 36.09 6.36 -6.79
CA ASP A 28 35.21 5.62 -7.70
C ASP A 28 35.00 4.25 -7.06
N LEU A 29 33.78 4.02 -6.54
CA LEU A 29 33.36 2.68 -6.19
C LEU A 29 33.53 1.87 -7.47
N ALA A 30 34.43 0.89 -7.46
CA ALA A 30 34.85 0.14 -8.62
C ALA A 30 33.65 -0.21 -9.52
N SER A 31 33.69 0.25 -10.75
CA SER A 31 32.68 -0.10 -11.76
C SER A 31 32.63 -1.63 -11.85
N PRO A 32 31.41 -2.24 -11.82
CA PRO A 32 31.30 -3.69 -11.98
C PRO A 32 31.95 -4.15 -13.27
N SER A 33 32.56 -5.34 -13.23
CA SER A 33 33.28 -5.90 -14.39
C SER A 33 32.38 -6.01 -15.62
N SER A 34 32.92 -5.73 -16.80
CA SER A 34 32.28 -5.57 -18.11
C SER A 34 31.59 -6.81 -18.72
N SER A 35 31.24 -7.82 -17.93
CA SER A 35 30.58 -9.07 -18.39
C SER A 35 29.12 -9.17 -18.04
N MET A 36 28.43 -8.05 -17.70
CA MET A 36 27.05 -8.06 -17.26
C MET A 36 26.06 -8.04 -18.43
N ALA A 37 24.87 -8.58 -18.20
CA ALA A 37 23.73 -8.66 -19.14
C ALA A 37 23.41 -7.31 -19.81
N PRO A 38 22.68 -7.30 -20.95
CA PRO A 38 22.26 -6.06 -21.59
C PRO A 38 21.51 -5.17 -20.62
N ALA A 39 21.75 -3.87 -20.71
CA ALA A 39 21.20 -2.88 -19.80
C ALA A 39 19.67 -2.97 -19.74
N HIS A 40 19.13 -3.19 -18.54
CA HIS A 40 17.71 -3.23 -18.24
C HIS A 40 17.41 -2.19 -17.15
N LYS A 41 17.18 -0.96 -17.57
CA LYS A 41 16.93 0.16 -16.65
C LYS A 41 15.73 -0.14 -15.76
N VAL A 42 15.91 -0.10 -14.43
CA VAL A 42 14.83 -0.32 -13.46
C VAL A 42 14.15 1.00 -13.14
N GLY A 43 12.80 0.98 -13.19
CA GLY A 43 11.98 2.10 -12.75
C GLY A 43 11.77 2.11 -11.24
N ILE A 44 11.68 3.30 -10.65
CA ILE A 44 11.31 3.48 -9.25
C ILE A 44 9.88 4.07 -9.18
N MET A 45 8.99 3.42 -8.44
CA MET A 45 7.73 4.00 -8.01
C MET A 45 7.89 4.47 -6.57
N GLU A 46 7.68 5.77 -6.34
CA GLU A 46 7.79 6.38 -5.01
C GLU A 46 6.45 6.31 -4.26
N THR A 47 6.49 5.99 -2.98
CA THR A 47 5.29 5.73 -2.15
C THR A 47 5.02 6.80 -1.10
N ILE A 48 5.87 7.84 -1.00
CA ILE A 48 5.82 8.84 0.09
C ILE A 48 4.45 9.49 0.25
N LEU A 49 3.74 9.78 -0.86
CA LEU A 49 2.46 10.47 -0.80
C LEU A 49 1.28 9.56 -0.42
N ARG A 50 1.47 8.23 -0.40
CA ARG A 50 0.42 7.27 -0.02
C ARG A 50 0.89 6.21 0.98
N ASP A 51 1.55 5.11 0.52
CA ASP A 51 1.74 3.89 1.33
C ASP A 51 2.79 4.07 2.42
N ALA A 52 3.85 4.82 2.17
CA ALA A 52 4.89 5.08 3.16
C ALA A 52 4.32 5.83 4.38
N GLN A 53 3.66 6.95 4.15
CA GLN A 53 3.03 7.72 5.22
C GLN A 53 1.83 7.01 5.86
N GLN A 54 1.09 6.21 5.08
CA GLN A 54 0.03 5.37 5.62
C GLN A 54 0.59 4.38 6.63
N SER A 55 1.72 3.76 6.32
CA SER A 55 2.33 2.72 7.12
C SER A 55 2.99 3.24 8.40
N LEU A 56 3.54 4.46 8.36
CA LEU A 56 4.32 5.03 9.48
C LEU A 56 3.53 6.02 10.32
N ILE A 57 2.65 6.83 9.73
CA ILE A 57 1.91 7.89 10.40
C ILE A 57 0.40 7.84 10.13
N ALA A 58 -0.12 6.66 9.83
CA ALA A 58 -1.55 6.39 9.67
C ALA A 58 -2.27 7.38 8.72
N THR A 59 -1.61 7.78 7.62
CA THR A 59 -2.13 8.74 6.62
C THR A 59 -2.45 10.13 7.18
N ARG A 60 -1.66 10.62 8.12
CA ARG A 60 -1.90 11.94 8.75
C ARG A 60 -1.15 13.10 8.10
N MET A 61 -0.39 12.87 7.04
CA MET A 61 0.30 13.94 6.30
C MET A 61 -0.73 14.76 5.49
N THR A 62 -0.75 16.07 5.72
CA THR A 62 -1.64 17.01 5.03
C THR A 62 -1.11 17.34 3.64
N THR A 63 -2.00 17.81 2.76
CA THR A 63 -1.59 18.32 1.43
C THR A 63 -0.59 19.46 1.55
N LYS A 64 -0.79 20.36 2.53
CA LYS A 64 0.10 21.51 2.80
C LYS A 64 1.52 21.09 3.21
N GLU A 65 1.67 19.96 3.92
CA GLU A 65 2.99 19.40 4.29
C GLU A 65 3.69 18.75 3.10
N MET A 66 2.94 18.22 2.13
CA MET A 66 3.48 17.61 0.91
C MET A 66 3.87 18.64 -0.16
N GLU A 67 3.10 19.72 -0.26
CA GLU A 67 3.17 20.71 -1.35
C GLU A 67 4.58 21.25 -1.62
N PRO A 68 5.42 21.57 -0.60
CA PRO A 68 6.78 22.06 -0.81
C PRO A 68 7.69 21.09 -1.59
N ALA A 69 7.36 19.78 -1.58
CA ALA A 69 8.16 18.74 -2.22
C ALA A 69 7.71 18.41 -3.66
N PHE A 70 6.55 18.86 -4.12
CA PHE A 70 5.97 18.43 -5.40
C PHE A 70 6.86 18.72 -6.61
N GLU A 71 7.43 19.93 -6.70
CA GLU A 71 8.31 20.30 -7.82
C GLU A 71 9.60 19.47 -7.81
N ALA A 72 10.20 19.28 -6.63
CA ALA A 72 11.41 18.47 -6.48
C ALA A 72 11.14 16.99 -6.85
N ILE A 73 10.01 16.43 -6.43
CA ILE A 73 9.57 15.07 -6.78
C ILE A 73 9.39 14.94 -8.30
N ASP A 74 8.71 15.91 -8.94
CA ASP A 74 8.45 15.87 -10.39
C ASP A 74 9.73 15.92 -11.23
N ALA A 75 10.80 16.52 -10.68
CA ALA A 75 12.10 16.63 -11.33
C ALA A 75 13.00 15.39 -11.16
N VAL A 76 12.74 14.48 -10.24
CA VAL A 76 13.59 13.30 -9.95
C VAL A 76 13.65 12.32 -11.12
N GLY A 77 12.57 12.17 -11.89
CA GLY A 77 12.48 11.18 -12.96
C GLY A 77 12.00 9.81 -12.49
N TYR A 78 11.17 9.74 -11.48
CA TYR A 78 10.46 8.53 -11.06
C TYR A 78 9.64 7.92 -12.21
N HIS A 79 9.49 6.59 -12.20
CA HIS A 79 8.54 5.91 -13.09
C HIS A 79 7.10 6.37 -12.81
N SER A 80 6.73 6.43 -11.55
CA SER A 80 5.45 6.93 -11.06
C SER A 80 5.55 7.28 -9.57
N ILE A 81 4.55 7.99 -9.07
CA ILE A 81 4.35 8.21 -7.64
C ILE A 81 2.97 7.74 -7.22
N GLU A 82 2.89 6.93 -6.17
CA GLU A 82 1.61 6.52 -5.61
C GLU A 82 1.13 7.58 -4.62
N MET A 83 0.04 8.25 -4.96
CA MET A 83 -0.43 9.38 -4.17
C MET A 83 -1.80 9.18 -3.54
N TRP A 84 -2.54 8.12 -3.93
CA TRP A 84 -3.93 7.95 -3.55
C TRP A 84 -4.30 6.49 -3.30
N GLY A 85 -5.27 6.27 -2.41
CA GLY A 85 -5.81 4.96 -2.04
C GLY A 85 -6.87 5.09 -0.94
N GLY A 86 -7.42 3.97 -0.49
CA GLY A 86 -8.56 3.96 0.43
C GLY A 86 -8.32 4.69 1.75
N ALA A 87 -7.22 4.40 2.42
CA ALA A 87 -6.92 5.05 3.70
C ALA A 87 -6.57 6.54 3.55
N THR A 88 -5.92 6.93 2.45
CA THR A 88 -5.63 8.33 2.16
C THR A 88 -6.93 9.12 1.97
N PHE A 89 -7.85 8.58 1.18
CA PHE A 89 -9.15 9.18 0.93
C PHE A 89 -9.98 9.34 2.22
N ASP A 90 -10.11 8.27 2.99
CA ASP A 90 -10.80 8.29 4.28
C ASP A 90 -10.17 9.27 5.27
N SER A 91 -8.82 9.30 5.34
CA SER A 91 -8.09 10.20 6.24
C SER A 91 -8.28 11.68 5.88
N CYS A 92 -8.31 12.02 4.60
CA CYS A 92 -8.61 13.39 4.14
C CYS A 92 -9.93 13.86 4.71
N LEU A 93 -11.00 13.10 4.54
CA LEU A 93 -12.34 13.45 5.01
C LEU A 93 -12.45 13.45 6.54
N ARG A 94 -11.96 12.37 7.19
CA ARG A 94 -12.22 12.08 8.60
C ARG A 94 -11.35 12.85 9.57
N PHE A 95 -10.08 13.07 9.22
CA PHE A 95 -9.09 13.57 10.17
C PHE A 95 -8.42 14.86 9.75
N LEU A 96 -8.23 15.05 8.45
CA LEU A 96 -7.49 16.20 7.93
C LEU A 96 -8.41 17.33 7.51
N HIS A 97 -9.72 17.08 7.39
CA HIS A 97 -10.68 18.02 6.85
C HIS A 97 -10.24 18.58 5.49
N GLU A 98 -9.77 17.68 4.63
CA GLU A 98 -9.35 17.99 3.26
C GLU A 98 -10.27 17.27 2.27
N ASP A 99 -10.57 17.92 1.15
CA ASP A 99 -11.22 17.26 0.02
C ASP A 99 -10.19 16.36 -0.70
N PRO A 100 -10.41 15.02 -0.73
CA PRO A 100 -9.47 14.10 -1.37
C PRO A 100 -9.36 14.33 -2.90
N TRP A 101 -10.40 14.82 -3.54
CA TRP A 101 -10.38 15.14 -4.97
C TRP A 101 -9.59 16.41 -5.24
N GLU A 102 -9.72 17.42 -4.38
CA GLU A 102 -8.91 18.63 -4.48
C GLU A 102 -7.42 18.33 -4.25
N ARG A 103 -7.09 17.43 -3.29
CA ARG A 103 -5.73 16.94 -3.11
C ARG A 103 -5.19 16.32 -4.42
N LEU A 104 -5.97 15.48 -5.09
CA LEU A 104 -5.55 14.88 -6.36
C LEU A 104 -5.30 15.95 -7.42
N ARG A 105 -6.22 16.91 -7.58
CA ARG A 105 -6.08 18.02 -8.54
C ARG A 105 -4.84 18.88 -8.24
N THR A 106 -4.59 19.17 -6.97
CA THR A 106 -3.41 19.95 -6.51
C THR A 106 -2.12 19.22 -6.88
N VAL A 107 -2.01 17.93 -6.57
CA VAL A 107 -0.85 17.11 -6.93
C VAL A 107 -0.67 17.08 -8.44
N ARG A 108 -1.75 16.82 -9.22
CA ARG A 108 -1.68 16.80 -10.69
C ARG A 108 -1.29 18.16 -11.27
N HIS A 109 -1.76 19.25 -10.67
CA HIS A 109 -1.39 20.60 -11.13
C HIS A 109 0.12 20.85 -10.96
N ALA A 110 0.68 20.42 -9.85
CA ALA A 110 2.10 20.61 -9.54
C ALA A 110 3.03 19.66 -10.30
N MET A 111 2.62 18.39 -10.47
CA MET A 111 3.43 17.35 -11.12
C MET A 111 3.01 17.16 -12.58
N LYS A 112 3.88 17.54 -13.52
CA LYS A 112 3.60 17.49 -14.96
C LYS A 112 4.27 16.30 -15.66
N HIS A 113 5.37 15.80 -15.13
CA HIS A 113 6.22 14.80 -15.77
C HIS A 113 6.07 13.42 -15.13
N THR A 114 5.88 13.37 -13.81
CA THR A 114 5.71 12.13 -13.06
C THR A 114 4.29 11.60 -13.19
N LYS A 115 4.15 10.32 -13.52
CA LYS A 115 2.85 9.65 -13.58
C LYS A 115 2.28 9.50 -12.17
N LEU A 116 1.01 9.86 -12.00
CA LEU A 116 0.29 9.68 -10.74
C LEU A 116 -0.37 8.29 -10.72
N GLN A 117 -0.10 7.55 -9.66
CA GLN A 117 -0.62 6.21 -9.45
C GLN A 117 -1.53 6.16 -8.23
N MET A 118 -2.56 5.33 -8.28
CA MET A 118 -3.41 5.02 -7.15
C MET A 118 -3.59 3.53 -6.93
N LEU A 119 -3.91 3.15 -5.70
CA LEU A 119 -4.31 1.79 -5.33
C LEU A 119 -5.83 1.66 -5.24
N LEU A 120 -6.40 0.71 -6.00
CA LEU A 120 -7.83 0.42 -6.02
C LEU A 120 -8.09 -1.03 -5.61
N ARG A 121 -9.03 -1.24 -4.68
CA ARG A 121 -9.40 -2.57 -4.18
C ARG A 121 -10.48 -3.22 -5.07
N GLY A 122 -10.23 -3.35 -6.37
CA GLY A 122 -11.18 -3.95 -7.30
C GLY A 122 -12.62 -3.51 -7.06
N GLN A 123 -13.52 -4.47 -6.86
CA GLN A 123 -14.94 -4.20 -6.63
C GLN A 123 -15.24 -3.48 -5.31
N ASN A 124 -14.29 -3.48 -4.37
CA ASN A 124 -14.42 -2.74 -3.11
C ASN A 124 -14.03 -1.25 -3.25
N VAL A 125 -13.59 -0.82 -4.41
CA VAL A 125 -13.14 0.55 -4.69
C VAL A 125 -12.11 1.01 -3.65
N LEU A 126 -12.50 1.86 -2.71
CA LEU A 126 -11.67 2.29 -1.56
C LEU A 126 -12.19 1.75 -0.22
N GLY A 127 -13.35 1.08 -0.21
CA GLY A 127 -14.03 0.60 0.98
C GLY A 127 -13.69 -0.83 1.37
N TYR A 128 -14.57 -1.42 2.17
CA TYR A 128 -14.43 -2.76 2.77
C TYR A 128 -15.56 -3.72 2.40
N LYS A 129 -16.40 -3.34 1.43
CA LYS A 129 -17.50 -4.14 0.88
C LYS A 129 -17.50 -4.02 -0.64
N ASN A 130 -18.18 -4.91 -1.33
CA ASN A 130 -18.38 -4.76 -2.77
C ASN A 130 -19.39 -3.63 -3.05
N TYR A 131 -19.12 -2.88 -4.12
CA TYR A 131 -20.00 -1.85 -4.66
C TYR A 131 -20.61 -2.31 -5.98
N ALA A 132 -21.67 -1.66 -6.41
CA ALA A 132 -22.27 -1.87 -7.72
C ALA A 132 -21.31 -1.45 -8.85
N ASP A 133 -21.48 -2.03 -10.03
CA ASP A 133 -20.60 -1.77 -11.17
C ASP A 133 -20.60 -0.30 -11.62
N ASP A 134 -21.74 0.39 -11.53
CA ASP A 134 -21.85 1.82 -11.85
C ASP A 134 -21.02 2.71 -10.91
N VAL A 135 -20.89 2.33 -9.63
CA VAL A 135 -20.02 3.03 -8.67
C VAL A 135 -18.55 2.83 -9.03
N VAL A 136 -18.14 1.59 -9.40
CA VAL A 136 -16.78 1.29 -9.83
C VAL A 136 -16.42 2.09 -11.08
N ASP A 137 -17.32 2.08 -12.09
CA ASP A 137 -17.11 2.80 -13.33
C ASP A 137 -16.97 4.31 -13.11
N ALA A 138 -17.89 4.91 -12.35
CA ALA A 138 -17.87 6.33 -12.05
C ALA A 138 -16.62 6.74 -11.26
N PHE A 139 -16.18 5.89 -10.30
CA PHE A 139 -14.98 6.16 -9.53
C PHE A 139 -13.71 6.11 -10.39
N VAL A 140 -13.58 5.10 -11.26
CA VAL A 140 -12.45 5.00 -12.22
C VAL A 140 -12.45 6.19 -13.16
N GLU A 141 -13.59 6.56 -13.74
CA GLU A 141 -13.71 7.72 -14.62
C GLU A 141 -13.27 9.00 -13.95
N LYS A 142 -13.80 9.29 -12.75
CA LYS A 142 -13.44 10.50 -12.00
C LYS A 142 -11.98 10.50 -11.53
N SER A 143 -11.41 9.33 -11.20
CA SER A 143 -9.98 9.24 -10.87
C SER A 143 -9.10 9.63 -12.06
N LEU A 144 -9.38 9.09 -13.24
CA LEU A 144 -8.63 9.41 -14.46
C LEU A 144 -8.81 10.87 -14.89
N THR A 145 -10.04 11.38 -14.88
CA THR A 145 -10.32 12.76 -15.30
C THR A 145 -9.74 13.80 -14.35
N ASN A 146 -9.58 13.49 -13.07
CA ASN A 146 -8.93 14.35 -12.08
C ASN A 146 -7.39 14.19 -12.04
N GLY A 147 -6.79 13.29 -12.84
CA GLY A 147 -5.36 13.28 -13.07
C GLY A 147 -4.58 12.03 -12.69
N ILE A 148 -5.23 10.94 -12.32
CA ILE A 148 -4.56 9.63 -12.15
C ILE A 148 -4.19 9.08 -13.53
N ASP A 149 -2.94 8.62 -13.69
CA ASP A 149 -2.45 7.97 -14.91
C ASP A 149 -2.52 6.44 -14.81
N ILE A 150 -2.19 5.89 -13.62
CA ILE A 150 -2.06 4.45 -13.39
C ILE A 150 -3.01 4.03 -12.27
N ILE A 151 -3.91 3.10 -12.56
CA ILE A 151 -4.76 2.46 -11.55
C ILE A 151 -4.23 1.06 -11.27
N ARG A 152 -3.68 0.87 -10.06
CA ARG A 152 -3.24 -0.42 -9.54
C ARG A 152 -4.42 -1.11 -8.87
N VAL A 153 -4.89 -2.20 -9.49
CA VAL A 153 -6.11 -2.92 -9.06
C VAL A 153 -5.73 -4.23 -8.38
N PHE A 154 -6.22 -4.47 -7.17
CA PHE A 154 -6.03 -5.73 -6.46
C PHE A 154 -7.34 -6.24 -5.84
N ASP A 155 -7.39 -7.52 -5.55
CA ASP A 155 -8.43 -8.14 -4.73
C ASP A 155 -7.81 -8.88 -3.53
N ALA A 156 -8.39 -8.73 -2.35
CA ALA A 156 -7.84 -9.31 -1.12
C ALA A 156 -7.82 -10.84 -1.10
N LEU A 157 -8.67 -11.49 -1.90
CA LEU A 157 -8.74 -12.96 -2.04
C LEU A 157 -8.00 -13.48 -3.28
N ASN A 158 -7.45 -12.59 -4.12
CA ASN A 158 -7.00 -12.92 -5.47
C ASN A 158 -8.13 -13.51 -6.34
N ASP A 159 -9.38 -13.10 -6.12
CA ASP A 159 -10.49 -13.45 -6.99
C ASP A 159 -10.55 -12.48 -8.18
N MET A 160 -10.05 -12.93 -9.31
CA MET A 160 -9.89 -12.09 -10.49
C MET A 160 -11.20 -11.55 -11.06
N ARG A 161 -12.34 -12.14 -10.71
CA ARG A 161 -13.67 -11.59 -11.07
C ARG A 161 -13.94 -10.24 -10.43
N ASN A 162 -13.36 -9.98 -9.25
CA ASN A 162 -13.51 -8.71 -8.51
C ASN A 162 -12.64 -7.58 -9.06
N VAL A 163 -11.61 -7.86 -9.85
CA VAL A 163 -10.73 -6.82 -10.43
C VAL A 163 -11.09 -6.49 -11.89
N GLU A 164 -11.78 -7.40 -12.59
CA GLU A 164 -12.04 -7.30 -14.01
C GLU A 164 -12.76 -6.01 -14.41
N ARG A 165 -13.81 -5.61 -13.66
CA ARG A 165 -14.59 -4.39 -13.97
C ARG A 165 -13.70 -3.14 -13.97
N ALA A 166 -12.95 -2.94 -12.89
CA ALA A 166 -12.07 -1.79 -12.75
C ALA A 166 -10.98 -1.75 -13.84
N ILE A 167 -10.36 -2.91 -14.17
CA ILE A 167 -9.36 -3.02 -15.23
C ILE A 167 -9.96 -2.63 -16.57
N ARG A 168 -11.09 -3.24 -16.96
CA ARG A 168 -11.73 -2.96 -18.25
C ARG A 168 -12.19 -1.51 -18.39
N THR A 169 -12.74 -0.93 -17.33
CA THR A 169 -13.15 0.48 -17.32
C THR A 169 -11.94 1.41 -17.45
N THR A 170 -10.84 1.14 -16.72
CA THR A 170 -9.59 1.88 -16.85
C THR A 170 -9.08 1.86 -18.30
N LYS A 171 -9.03 0.68 -18.92
CA LYS A 171 -8.59 0.54 -20.32
C LYS A 171 -9.52 1.22 -21.31
N LYS A 172 -10.82 1.08 -21.14
CA LYS A 172 -11.84 1.73 -21.98
C LYS A 172 -11.71 3.26 -21.99
N LEU A 173 -11.33 3.83 -20.85
CA LEU A 173 -11.16 5.29 -20.67
C LEU A 173 -9.73 5.78 -21.01
N GLY A 174 -8.85 4.91 -21.49
CA GLY A 174 -7.50 5.26 -21.92
C GLY A 174 -6.47 5.37 -20.79
N GLY A 175 -6.82 4.97 -19.56
CA GLY A 175 -5.90 4.90 -18.43
C GLY A 175 -4.96 3.70 -18.52
N THR A 176 -3.89 3.72 -17.71
CA THR A 176 -2.97 2.59 -17.53
C THR A 176 -3.49 1.68 -16.43
N ALA A 177 -3.81 0.43 -16.75
CA ALA A 177 -4.27 -0.57 -15.78
C ALA A 177 -3.13 -1.46 -15.33
N GLN A 178 -2.84 -1.49 -14.03
CA GLN A 178 -1.90 -2.42 -13.42
C GLN A 178 -2.66 -3.45 -12.59
N GLY A 179 -2.55 -4.74 -12.95
CA GLY A 179 -3.14 -5.83 -12.19
C GLY A 179 -2.21 -6.29 -11.07
N CYS A 180 -2.74 -6.53 -9.87
CA CYS A 180 -1.95 -7.02 -8.75
C CYS A 180 -2.17 -8.50 -8.45
N ILE A 181 -1.07 -9.18 -8.17
CA ILE A 181 -1.01 -10.47 -7.49
C ILE A 181 -0.74 -10.21 -6.01
N VAL A 182 -1.67 -10.51 -5.13
CA VAL A 182 -1.42 -10.41 -3.69
C VAL A 182 -0.61 -11.63 -3.25
N PHE A 183 0.63 -11.37 -2.83
CA PHE A 183 1.52 -12.44 -2.36
C PHE A 183 1.18 -12.86 -0.94
N THR A 184 1.21 -14.16 -0.71
CA THR A 184 1.04 -14.77 0.60
C THR A 184 1.67 -16.15 0.62
N ILE A 185 1.98 -16.66 1.81
CA ILE A 185 2.49 -18.02 1.99
C ILE A 185 1.35 -18.88 2.51
N ALA A 186 0.96 -19.89 1.73
CA ALA A 186 0.01 -20.92 2.13
C ALA A 186 0.18 -22.15 1.23
N PRO A 187 -0.30 -23.35 1.63
CA PRO A 187 -0.08 -24.58 0.87
C PRO A 187 -0.55 -24.54 -0.59
N THR A 188 -1.55 -23.71 -0.88
CA THR A 188 -2.15 -23.57 -2.23
C THR A 188 -1.58 -22.45 -3.07
N TYR A 189 -0.76 -21.58 -2.48
CA TYR A 189 -0.14 -20.47 -3.18
C TYR A 189 1.25 -20.88 -3.70
N THR A 190 1.24 -21.69 -4.77
CA THR A 190 2.43 -22.10 -5.51
C THR A 190 2.79 -21.10 -6.61
N ILE A 191 3.99 -21.20 -7.17
CA ILE A 191 4.40 -20.39 -8.34
C ILE A 191 3.39 -20.58 -9.50
N ASP A 192 2.97 -21.82 -9.77
CA ASP A 192 1.98 -22.09 -10.84
C ASP A 192 0.64 -21.40 -10.57
N LYS A 193 0.21 -21.30 -9.31
CA LYS A 193 -1.00 -20.54 -8.94
C LYS A 193 -0.83 -19.05 -9.27
N TYR A 194 0.30 -18.46 -8.93
CA TYR A 194 0.59 -17.05 -9.24
C TYR A 194 0.70 -16.79 -10.74
N VAL A 195 1.34 -17.70 -11.47
CA VAL A 195 1.39 -17.66 -12.95
C VAL A 195 -0.02 -17.76 -13.56
N GLY A 196 -0.90 -18.58 -12.96
CA GLY A 196 -2.32 -18.65 -13.35
C GLY A 196 -3.03 -17.31 -13.19
N ILE A 197 -2.89 -16.67 -12.03
CA ILE A 197 -3.46 -15.34 -11.75
C ILE A 197 -2.91 -14.30 -12.74
N ALA A 198 -1.60 -14.30 -12.98
CA ALA A 198 -0.97 -13.39 -13.94
C ALA A 198 -1.52 -13.54 -15.36
N ARG A 199 -1.79 -14.79 -15.78
CA ARG A 199 -2.41 -15.07 -17.10
C ARG A 199 -3.84 -14.53 -17.18
N GLU A 200 -4.64 -14.65 -16.14
CA GLU A 200 -5.97 -14.06 -16.09
C GLU A 200 -5.90 -12.54 -16.19
N LEU A 201 -4.97 -11.89 -15.48
CA LEU A 201 -4.74 -10.44 -15.57
C LEU A 201 -4.32 -10.01 -17.00
N GLU A 202 -3.39 -10.74 -17.63
CA GLU A 202 -2.97 -10.45 -19.02
C GLU A 202 -4.15 -10.58 -19.99
N GLN A 203 -5.02 -11.58 -19.83
CA GLN A 203 -6.23 -11.76 -20.64
C GLN A 203 -7.25 -10.62 -20.45
N MET A 204 -7.27 -9.96 -19.28
CA MET A 204 -8.08 -8.76 -19.04
C MET A 204 -7.52 -7.51 -19.73
N GLY A 205 -6.27 -7.57 -20.23
CA GLY A 205 -5.62 -6.49 -20.97
C GLY A 205 -4.91 -5.47 -20.07
N VAL A 206 -4.35 -5.89 -18.94
CA VAL A 206 -3.51 -5.01 -18.10
C VAL A 206 -2.25 -4.57 -18.85
N ASP A 207 -1.71 -3.41 -18.49
CA ASP A 207 -0.48 -2.87 -19.05
C ASP A 207 0.77 -3.33 -18.30
N SER A 208 0.62 -3.75 -17.03
CA SER A 208 1.67 -4.27 -16.19
C SER A 208 1.11 -5.13 -15.06
N ILE A 209 1.96 -5.95 -14.44
CA ILE A 209 1.59 -6.82 -13.32
C ILE A 209 2.44 -6.44 -12.11
N ALA A 210 1.79 -6.23 -10.95
CA ALA A 210 2.47 -5.98 -9.69
C ALA A 210 2.37 -7.20 -8.76
N ILE A 211 3.48 -7.58 -8.13
CA ILE A 211 3.52 -8.52 -7.01
C ILE A 211 3.42 -7.67 -5.74
N LYS A 212 2.34 -7.86 -4.96
CA LYS A 212 2.07 -7.06 -3.76
C LYS A 212 2.21 -7.89 -2.50
N ASP A 213 3.29 -7.63 -1.76
CA ASP A 213 3.63 -8.27 -0.49
C ASP A 213 3.42 -7.29 0.68
N MET A 214 2.24 -7.36 1.28
CA MET A 214 1.83 -6.47 2.39
C MET A 214 2.53 -6.78 3.72
N ALA A 215 3.02 -7.99 3.91
CA ALA A 215 3.59 -8.44 5.16
C ALA A 215 5.12 -8.55 5.14
N GLY A 216 5.76 -8.29 3.99
CA GLY A 216 7.21 -8.43 3.83
C GLY A 216 7.69 -9.88 3.86
N LEU A 217 6.89 -10.81 3.33
CA LEU A 217 7.15 -12.25 3.37
C LEU A 217 7.98 -12.76 2.18
N LEU A 218 8.13 -11.97 1.14
CA LEU A 218 8.95 -12.31 -0.02
C LEU A 218 10.41 -12.46 0.41
N THR A 219 10.91 -13.69 0.35
CA THR A 219 12.34 -13.96 0.51
C THR A 219 13.08 -13.73 -0.82
N PRO A 220 14.38 -13.42 -0.81
CA PRO A 220 15.13 -13.09 -2.02
C PRO A 220 15.03 -14.16 -3.13
N TYR A 221 15.20 -15.42 -2.78
CA TYR A 221 15.17 -16.50 -3.78
C TYR A 221 13.74 -16.84 -4.23
N ALA A 222 12.74 -16.79 -3.33
CA ALA A 222 11.35 -16.95 -3.73
C ALA A 222 10.90 -15.82 -4.69
N THR A 223 11.41 -14.60 -4.48
CA THR A 223 11.17 -13.47 -5.39
C THR A 223 11.79 -13.74 -6.76
N TYR A 224 13.06 -14.21 -6.79
CA TYR A 224 13.70 -14.57 -8.04
C TYR A 224 12.90 -15.62 -8.83
N ASP A 225 12.52 -16.72 -8.16
CA ASP A 225 11.81 -17.83 -8.81
C ASP A 225 10.44 -17.38 -9.33
N LEU A 226 9.71 -16.58 -8.55
CA LEU A 226 8.39 -16.05 -8.95
C LEU A 226 8.52 -15.10 -10.14
N VAL A 227 9.41 -14.12 -10.09
CA VAL A 227 9.62 -13.16 -11.19
C VAL A 227 10.08 -13.87 -12.45
N ALA A 228 11.05 -14.80 -12.36
CA ALA A 228 11.52 -15.58 -13.49
C ALA A 228 10.41 -16.41 -14.13
N ALA A 229 9.49 -16.97 -13.32
CA ALA A 229 8.33 -17.72 -13.83
C ALA A 229 7.34 -16.79 -14.55
N LEU A 230 7.07 -15.60 -14.00
CA LEU A 230 6.22 -14.59 -14.62
C LEU A 230 6.82 -14.09 -15.94
N LYS A 231 8.11 -13.76 -15.98
CA LYS A 231 8.79 -13.29 -17.22
C LYS A 231 8.87 -14.36 -18.31
N LYS A 232 8.80 -15.65 -17.96
CA LYS A 232 8.63 -16.73 -18.95
C LYS A 232 7.21 -16.78 -19.53
N MET A 233 6.20 -16.32 -18.79
CA MET A 233 4.79 -16.38 -19.18
C MET A 233 4.38 -15.15 -19.97
N THR A 234 4.88 -13.96 -19.62
CA THR A 234 4.46 -12.68 -20.21
C THR A 234 5.63 -11.75 -20.52
N ASN A 235 5.43 -10.87 -21.50
CA ASN A 235 6.33 -9.75 -21.81
C ASN A 235 5.92 -8.45 -21.08
N LEU A 236 4.81 -8.46 -20.33
CA LEU A 236 4.39 -7.29 -19.56
C LEU A 236 5.43 -6.89 -18.52
N PRO A 237 5.56 -5.60 -18.21
CA PRO A 237 6.37 -5.13 -17.10
C PRO A 237 5.92 -5.77 -15.78
N ILE A 238 6.89 -6.25 -15.00
CA ILE A 238 6.67 -6.80 -13.65
C ILE A 238 7.17 -5.79 -12.63
N GLN A 239 6.29 -5.40 -11.72
CA GLN A 239 6.59 -4.50 -10.61
C GLN A 239 6.55 -5.24 -9.28
N ILE A 240 7.51 -4.94 -8.38
CA ILE A 240 7.55 -5.54 -7.05
C ILE A 240 7.24 -4.49 -6.00
N HIS A 241 6.27 -4.80 -5.14
CA HIS A 241 5.92 -4.05 -3.95
C HIS A 241 6.05 -4.95 -2.73
N SER A 242 6.88 -4.59 -1.78
CA SER A 242 7.03 -5.31 -0.51
C SER A 242 7.27 -4.34 0.64
N HIS A 243 6.60 -4.59 1.77
CA HIS A 243 6.87 -3.87 3.01
C HIS A 243 8.17 -4.35 3.66
N TYR A 244 8.86 -3.45 4.33
CA TYR A 244 10.18 -3.73 4.92
C TYR A 244 10.08 -4.33 6.33
N THR A 245 8.89 -4.71 6.78
CA THR A 245 8.60 -5.20 8.14
C THR A 245 9.56 -6.30 8.61
N THR A 246 9.94 -7.22 7.72
CA THR A 246 10.85 -8.34 8.02
C THR A 246 12.32 -8.03 7.73
N GLY A 247 12.64 -6.87 7.18
CA GLY A 247 13.98 -6.49 6.76
C GLY A 247 14.47 -7.11 5.46
N LEU A 248 13.65 -7.90 4.76
CA LEU A 248 14.06 -8.66 3.56
C LEU A 248 13.82 -7.93 2.24
N ALA A 249 12.94 -6.94 2.21
CA ALA A 249 12.41 -6.39 0.96
C ALA A 249 13.50 -5.86 0.01
N GLY A 250 14.54 -5.19 0.51
CA GLY A 250 15.63 -4.68 -0.33
C GLY A 250 16.41 -5.80 -1.04
N GLN A 251 16.72 -6.88 -0.32
CA GLN A 251 17.41 -8.07 -0.89
C GLN A 251 16.49 -8.79 -1.88
N SER A 252 15.20 -8.87 -1.56
CA SER A 252 14.18 -9.46 -2.44
C SER A 252 14.03 -8.68 -3.73
N TYR A 253 14.09 -7.35 -3.67
CA TYR A 253 14.08 -6.49 -4.86
C TYR A 253 15.30 -6.74 -5.75
N LEU A 254 16.50 -6.80 -5.17
CA LEU A 254 17.71 -7.10 -5.96
C LEU A 254 17.59 -8.44 -6.69
N LYS A 255 17.10 -9.48 -6.02
CA LYS A 255 16.90 -10.79 -6.66
C LYS A 255 15.76 -10.78 -7.69
N GLY A 256 14.71 -10.03 -7.46
CA GLY A 256 13.64 -9.85 -8.44
C GLY A 256 14.12 -9.10 -9.69
N ILE A 257 14.94 -8.07 -9.52
CA ILE A 257 15.56 -7.33 -10.63
C ILE A 257 16.48 -8.24 -11.46
N GLU A 258 17.34 -9.05 -10.82
CA GLU A 258 18.15 -10.06 -11.50
C GLU A 258 17.31 -11.06 -12.29
N ALA A 259 16.10 -11.37 -11.85
CA ALA A 259 15.15 -12.24 -12.54
C ALA A 259 14.35 -11.55 -13.65
N GLY A 260 14.47 -10.21 -13.79
CA GLY A 260 13.84 -9.42 -14.85
C GLY A 260 12.67 -8.53 -14.39
N ALA A 261 12.55 -8.20 -13.10
CA ALA A 261 11.60 -7.19 -12.66
C ALA A 261 11.96 -5.82 -13.22
N ASP A 262 10.95 -5.09 -13.67
CA ASP A 262 11.11 -3.83 -14.41
C ASP A 262 11.00 -2.60 -13.51
N ILE A 263 10.21 -2.70 -12.41
CA ILE A 263 9.91 -1.58 -11.52
C ILE A 263 9.89 -2.09 -10.06
N ILE A 264 10.37 -1.26 -9.13
CA ILE A 264 10.30 -1.51 -7.70
C ILE A 264 9.65 -0.34 -6.96
N ASP A 265 8.92 -0.66 -5.88
CA ASP A 265 8.26 0.33 -5.03
C ASP A 265 9.17 0.68 -3.85
N CYS A 266 9.51 1.95 -3.73
CA CYS A 266 10.41 2.45 -2.70
C CYS A 266 9.77 3.64 -1.96
N ALA A 267 10.38 4.03 -0.86
CA ALA A 267 10.03 5.22 -0.11
C ALA A 267 11.27 6.07 0.16
N ILE A 268 11.14 7.39 0.02
CA ILE A 268 12.20 8.34 0.36
C ILE A 268 12.61 8.22 1.83
N SER A 269 13.88 8.37 2.15
CA SER A 269 14.49 8.02 3.44
C SER A 269 13.75 8.49 4.70
N PRO A 270 13.16 9.69 4.79
CA PRO A 270 12.40 10.08 5.99
C PRO A 270 11.23 9.17 6.34
N PHE A 271 10.63 8.53 5.34
CA PHE A 271 9.47 7.64 5.52
C PHE A 271 9.69 6.23 4.98
N ALA A 272 10.95 5.80 4.85
CA ALA A 272 11.32 4.46 4.44
C ALA A 272 11.48 3.47 5.61
N LEU A 273 11.62 2.19 5.27
CA LEU A 273 11.92 1.07 6.16
C LEU A 273 10.77 0.72 7.13
N ALA A 274 11.06 -0.09 8.15
CA ALA A 274 10.07 -0.54 9.13
C ALA A 274 8.82 -1.16 8.45
N THR A 275 7.63 -0.64 8.73
CA THR A 275 6.38 -1.07 8.09
C THR A 275 6.13 -0.40 6.73
N SER A 276 7.03 0.49 6.28
CA SER A 276 7.01 1.11 4.96
C SER A 276 7.77 0.27 3.93
N GLN A 277 8.32 0.86 2.88
CA GLN A 277 9.03 0.20 1.79
C GLN A 277 10.55 0.38 1.91
N PRO A 278 11.36 -0.32 1.08
CA PRO A 278 12.80 -0.07 0.98
C PRO A 278 13.11 1.39 0.66
N CYS A 279 14.22 1.88 1.22
CA CYS A 279 14.67 3.25 1.02
C CYS A 279 15.07 3.51 -0.45
N THR A 280 14.48 4.52 -1.06
CA THR A 280 14.70 4.90 -2.47
C THR A 280 16.16 5.19 -2.74
N GLU A 281 16.80 6.02 -1.92
CA GLU A 281 18.21 6.41 -2.07
C GLU A 281 19.15 5.19 -1.99
N THR A 282 18.83 4.27 -1.07
CA THR A 282 19.62 3.04 -0.89
C THR A 282 19.51 2.14 -2.11
N MET A 283 18.29 1.95 -2.66
CA MET A 283 18.09 1.12 -3.84
C MET A 283 18.75 1.74 -5.09
N VAL A 284 18.62 3.07 -5.27
CA VAL A 284 19.29 3.78 -6.37
C VAL A 284 20.81 3.65 -6.26
N ALA A 285 21.39 3.81 -5.06
CA ALA A 285 22.82 3.64 -4.83
C ALA A 285 23.27 2.20 -5.08
N ALA A 286 22.51 1.19 -4.67
CA ALA A 286 22.82 -0.22 -4.88
C ALA A 286 22.81 -0.62 -6.37
N LEU A 287 21.98 0.02 -7.19
CA LEU A 287 21.87 -0.26 -8.62
C LEU A 287 22.82 0.59 -9.49
N LYS A 288 23.40 1.65 -8.93
CA LYS A 288 24.26 2.58 -9.66
C LYS A 288 25.45 1.89 -10.29
N GLY A 289 25.67 2.13 -11.59
CA GLY A 289 26.77 1.55 -12.36
C GLY A 289 26.60 0.06 -12.70
N THR A 290 25.44 -0.55 -12.37
CA THR A 290 25.07 -1.90 -12.80
C THR A 290 24.25 -1.84 -14.09
N PRO A 291 23.97 -2.97 -14.77
CA PRO A 291 23.04 -3.02 -15.92
C PRO A 291 21.61 -2.57 -15.57
N TYR A 292 21.29 -2.48 -14.31
CA TYR A 292 19.98 -2.14 -13.76
C TYR A 292 19.89 -0.69 -13.28
N ASP A 293 20.90 0.13 -13.58
CA ASP A 293 21.00 1.52 -13.12
C ASP A 293 19.72 2.31 -13.45
N THR A 294 19.16 2.92 -12.43
CA THR A 294 17.92 3.69 -12.52
C THR A 294 18.10 5.03 -13.23
N GLY A 295 19.36 5.52 -13.33
CA GLY A 295 19.68 6.84 -13.84
C GLY A 295 19.16 8.00 -12.97
N ILE A 296 18.69 7.72 -11.76
CA ILE A 296 18.22 8.76 -10.81
C ILE A 296 19.41 9.34 -10.06
N ASP A 297 19.41 10.66 -9.89
CA ASP A 297 20.44 11.37 -9.16
C ASP A 297 20.17 11.35 -7.65
N LEU A 298 21.20 10.96 -6.87
CA LEU A 298 21.12 10.92 -5.40
C LEU A 298 21.00 12.31 -4.76
N GLU A 299 21.53 13.35 -5.39
CA GLU A 299 21.41 14.73 -4.87
C GLU A 299 19.97 15.25 -5.03
N ALA A 300 19.32 14.91 -6.15
CA ALA A 300 17.89 15.19 -6.34
C ALA A 300 17.03 14.47 -5.29
N LEU A 301 17.32 13.19 -5.00
CA LEU A 301 16.63 12.46 -3.94
C LEU A 301 16.86 13.08 -2.56
N ASN A 302 18.10 13.48 -2.24
CA ASN A 302 18.40 14.14 -0.98
C ASN A 302 17.62 15.47 -0.83
N THR A 303 17.44 16.22 -1.93
CA THR A 303 16.61 17.43 -1.93
C THR A 303 15.17 17.11 -1.51
N VAL A 304 14.58 16.07 -2.09
CA VAL A 304 13.22 15.60 -1.70
C VAL A 304 13.21 15.17 -0.23
N ALA A 305 14.21 14.38 0.21
CA ALA A 305 14.31 13.91 1.59
C ALA A 305 14.34 15.07 2.59
N GLN A 306 15.15 16.10 2.34
CA GLN A 306 15.24 17.29 3.22
C GLN A 306 13.90 18.01 3.37
N LEU A 307 13.05 18.02 2.35
CA LEU A 307 11.73 18.64 2.40
C LEU A 307 10.74 17.86 3.29
N PHE A 308 10.93 16.56 3.45
CA PHE A 308 10.11 15.72 4.34
C PHE A 308 10.70 15.56 5.76
N MET A 309 11.93 15.96 6.02
CA MET A 309 12.52 15.86 7.37
C MET A 309 11.70 16.60 8.44
N PRO A 310 11.23 17.84 8.24
CA PRO A 310 10.41 18.54 9.23
C PRO A 310 9.10 17.80 9.53
N VAL A 311 8.48 17.16 8.53
CA VAL A 311 7.25 16.38 8.70
C VAL A 311 7.52 15.14 9.57
N ARG A 312 8.66 14.45 9.32
CA ARG A 312 9.09 13.32 10.14
C ARG A 312 9.36 13.73 11.58
N GLU A 313 10.08 14.83 11.78
CA GLU A 313 10.40 15.35 13.12
C GLU A 313 9.12 15.67 13.90
N HIS A 314 8.20 16.39 13.28
CA HIS A 314 6.89 16.67 13.87
C HIS A 314 6.10 15.38 14.18
N ALA A 315 6.15 14.37 13.34
CA ALA A 315 5.49 13.09 13.59
C ALA A 315 6.07 12.36 14.80
N PHE A 316 7.38 12.45 15.05
CA PHE A 316 8.00 11.91 16.26
C PHE A 316 7.61 12.72 17.50
N GLU A 317 7.68 14.04 17.45
CA GLU A 317 7.35 14.94 18.56
C GLU A 317 5.89 14.81 19.01
N SER A 318 4.98 14.67 18.05
CA SER A 318 3.55 14.46 18.31
C SER A 318 3.19 13.04 18.76
N GLY A 319 4.15 12.09 18.71
CA GLY A 319 3.91 10.68 19.02
C GLY A 319 3.14 9.92 17.95
N LEU A 320 2.95 10.51 16.77
CA LEU A 320 2.30 9.87 15.64
C LEU A 320 3.19 8.78 15.02
N LEU A 321 4.51 9.00 15.04
CA LEU A 321 5.53 8.02 14.68
C LEU A 321 6.23 7.53 15.95
N ASP A 322 5.99 6.27 16.34
CA ASP A 322 6.64 5.66 17.52
C ASP A 322 7.96 4.99 17.09
N ALA A 323 9.05 5.38 17.73
CA ALA A 323 10.38 4.78 17.51
C ALA A 323 10.40 3.25 17.73
N LYS A 324 9.51 2.71 18.56
CA LYS A 324 9.40 1.26 18.82
C LYS A 324 8.99 0.45 17.59
N VAL A 325 8.27 1.05 16.65
CA VAL A 325 7.82 0.35 15.43
C VAL A 325 8.83 0.49 14.28
N MET A 326 9.95 1.19 14.49
CA MET A 326 10.97 1.43 13.46
C MET A 326 11.96 0.27 13.27
N GLY A 327 11.85 -0.78 14.07
CA GLY A 327 12.69 -1.97 13.93
C GLY A 327 12.14 -3.03 13.00
N VAL A 328 12.96 -4.07 12.74
CA VAL A 328 12.53 -5.28 12.04
C VAL A 328 11.70 -6.14 12.99
N ASP A 329 10.56 -6.65 12.52
CA ASP A 329 9.72 -7.58 13.25
C ASP A 329 9.80 -8.99 12.67
N VAL A 330 10.59 -9.86 13.29
CA VAL A 330 10.73 -11.27 12.87
C VAL A 330 9.49 -12.12 13.14
N ASN A 331 8.57 -11.66 14.01
CA ASN A 331 7.30 -12.36 14.21
C ASN A 331 6.45 -12.37 12.94
N ALA A 332 6.60 -11.36 12.09
CA ALA A 332 5.97 -11.35 10.77
C ALA A 332 6.37 -12.57 9.93
N LEU A 333 7.63 -13.03 10.00
CA LEU A 333 8.09 -14.25 9.32
C LEU A 333 7.56 -15.53 10.00
N ILE A 334 7.52 -15.56 11.32
CA ILE A 334 7.11 -16.75 12.08
C ILE A 334 5.62 -16.99 11.95
N TYR A 335 4.82 -15.96 12.16
CA TYR A 335 3.35 -16.05 12.18
C TYR A 335 2.70 -15.60 10.88
N GLN A 336 3.48 -15.05 9.93
CA GLN A 336 3.02 -14.55 8.63
C GLN A 336 1.96 -13.43 8.74
N LEU A 337 2.10 -12.57 9.75
CA LEU A 337 1.14 -11.52 10.09
C LEU A 337 1.67 -10.14 9.70
N PRO A 338 0.87 -9.30 9.02
CA PRO A 338 1.21 -7.90 8.82
C PRO A 338 1.29 -7.15 10.15
N GLY A 339 2.23 -6.20 10.27
CA GLY A 339 2.44 -5.43 11.52
C GLY A 339 1.17 -4.72 12.00
N GLY A 340 0.36 -4.16 11.10
CA GLY A 340 -0.93 -3.53 11.44
C GLY A 340 -1.96 -4.50 12.03
N MET A 341 -1.93 -5.78 11.64
CA MET A 341 -2.78 -6.81 12.23
C MET A 341 -2.37 -7.10 13.67
N ILE A 342 -1.06 -7.21 13.94
CA ILE A 342 -0.51 -7.44 15.28
C ILE A 342 -0.93 -6.30 16.21
N SER A 343 -0.74 -5.05 15.80
CA SER A 343 -1.12 -3.87 16.59
C SER A 343 -2.61 -3.85 16.93
N ASN A 344 -3.47 -4.23 15.98
CA ASN A 344 -4.91 -4.30 16.19
C ASN A 344 -5.30 -5.38 17.22
N MET A 345 -4.74 -6.61 17.09
CA MET A 345 -4.97 -7.70 18.05
C MET A 345 -4.53 -7.32 19.46
N VAL A 346 -3.35 -6.71 19.61
CA VAL A 346 -2.85 -6.21 20.90
C VAL A 346 -3.79 -5.17 21.51
N SER A 347 -4.31 -4.25 20.70
CA SER A 347 -5.29 -3.24 21.15
C SER A 347 -6.59 -3.88 21.64
N GLN A 348 -7.13 -4.86 20.91
CA GLN A 348 -8.34 -5.58 21.31
C GLN A 348 -8.15 -6.36 22.62
N LEU A 349 -7.02 -7.05 22.77
CA LEU A 349 -6.69 -7.78 24.01
C LEU A 349 -6.50 -6.85 25.19
N LYS A 350 -5.87 -5.68 25.01
CA LYS A 350 -5.76 -4.65 26.06
C LYS A 350 -7.13 -4.13 26.51
N GLN A 351 -8.03 -3.85 25.55
CA GLN A 351 -9.39 -3.39 25.87
C GLN A 351 -10.21 -4.44 26.65
N ALA A 352 -9.91 -5.73 26.42
CA ALA A 352 -10.55 -6.85 27.10
C ALA A 352 -9.84 -7.28 28.39
N ASP A 353 -8.74 -6.60 28.79
CA ASP A 353 -7.87 -6.97 29.91
C ASP A 353 -7.33 -8.42 29.83
N MET A 354 -6.99 -8.87 28.62
CA MET A 354 -6.55 -10.24 28.31
C MET A 354 -5.22 -10.28 27.55
N LEU A 355 -4.34 -9.30 27.76
CA LEU A 355 -3.07 -9.19 27.04
C LEU A 355 -2.12 -10.40 27.31
N ASP A 356 -2.25 -11.04 28.45
CA ASP A 356 -1.54 -12.28 28.84
C ASP A 356 -1.83 -13.44 27.89
N ARG A 357 -2.98 -13.44 27.20
CA ARG A 357 -3.37 -14.46 26.23
C ARG A 357 -2.90 -14.18 24.80
N TYR A 358 -2.05 -13.18 24.60
CA TYR A 358 -1.55 -12.80 23.27
C TYR A 358 -0.92 -13.98 22.51
N GLN A 359 -0.13 -14.83 23.19
CA GLN A 359 0.49 -16.00 22.56
C GLN A 359 -0.52 -17.03 22.07
N GLU A 360 -1.64 -17.20 22.77
CA GLU A 360 -2.73 -18.09 22.34
C GLU A 360 -3.39 -17.55 21.04
N VAL A 361 -3.56 -16.23 20.95
CA VAL A 361 -4.10 -15.59 19.75
C VAL A 361 -3.17 -15.79 18.56
N LEU A 362 -1.86 -15.61 18.73
CA LEU A 362 -0.87 -15.87 17.66
C LEU A 362 -0.92 -17.32 17.14
N GLN A 363 -1.20 -18.29 18.02
CA GLN A 363 -1.36 -19.70 17.63
C GLN A 363 -2.72 -19.98 16.97
N GLU A 364 -3.75 -19.22 17.31
CA GLU A 364 -5.09 -19.40 16.76
C GLU A 364 -5.24 -18.78 15.35
N VAL A 365 -4.50 -17.70 15.04
CA VAL A 365 -4.56 -17.03 13.72
C VAL A 365 -4.32 -18.00 12.55
N PRO A 366 -3.27 -18.84 12.52
CA PRO A 366 -3.07 -19.80 11.44
C PRO A 366 -4.22 -20.79 11.28
N ARG A 367 -4.87 -21.18 12.39
CA ARG A 367 -6.02 -22.09 12.38
C ARG A 367 -7.25 -21.42 11.77
N VAL A 368 -7.60 -20.22 12.22
CA VAL A 368 -8.70 -19.43 11.65
C VAL A 368 -8.45 -19.18 10.17
N ARG A 369 -7.21 -18.84 9.79
CA ARG A 369 -6.83 -18.63 8.40
C ARG A 369 -7.05 -19.89 7.54
N ALA A 370 -6.66 -21.06 8.06
CA ALA A 370 -6.89 -22.34 7.37
C ALA A 370 -8.39 -22.64 7.22
N ASP A 371 -9.18 -22.47 8.27
CA ASP A 371 -10.62 -22.68 8.26
C ASP A 371 -11.34 -21.77 7.25
N LEU A 372 -10.87 -20.54 7.08
CA LEU A 372 -11.44 -19.55 6.14
C LEU A 372 -10.89 -19.69 4.71
N GLY A 373 -10.21 -20.79 4.39
CA GLY A 373 -9.73 -21.09 3.04
C GLY A 373 -8.46 -20.36 2.65
N TYR A 374 -7.57 -20.10 3.60
CA TYR A 374 -6.26 -19.45 3.43
C TYR A 374 -6.31 -18.09 2.74
N PRO A 375 -7.16 -17.15 3.17
CA PRO A 375 -7.14 -15.82 2.58
C PRO A 375 -5.76 -15.16 2.77
N PRO A 376 -5.27 -14.39 1.79
CA PRO A 376 -4.12 -13.51 2.00
C PRO A 376 -4.40 -12.54 3.15
N LEU A 377 -3.40 -12.27 3.98
CA LEU A 377 -3.56 -11.37 5.13
C LEU A 377 -3.30 -9.91 4.73
N VAL A 378 -4.21 -9.39 3.96
CA VAL A 378 -4.28 -7.98 3.53
C VAL A 378 -5.62 -7.39 3.98
N THR A 379 -5.78 -6.08 3.96
CA THR A 379 -7.09 -5.46 4.27
C THR A 379 -8.14 -5.81 3.21
N PRO A 380 -9.35 -6.30 3.56
CA PRO A 380 -9.90 -6.45 4.93
C PRO A 380 -9.65 -7.82 5.59
N THR A 381 -9.18 -8.82 4.87
CA THR A 381 -9.08 -10.22 5.34
C THR A 381 -8.19 -10.39 6.57
N SER A 382 -7.11 -9.60 6.70
CA SER A 382 -6.26 -9.62 7.90
C SER A 382 -7.03 -9.21 9.15
N GLN A 383 -7.93 -8.22 9.05
CA GLN A 383 -8.77 -7.79 10.16
C GLN A 383 -9.82 -8.87 10.52
N ILE A 384 -10.43 -9.48 9.51
CA ILE A 384 -11.42 -10.56 9.69
C ILE A 384 -10.78 -11.73 10.45
N VAL A 385 -9.64 -12.22 9.96
CA VAL A 385 -8.93 -13.34 10.58
C VAL A 385 -8.43 -12.99 11.98
N GLY A 386 -7.85 -11.81 12.18
CA GLY A 386 -7.31 -11.37 13.47
C GLY A 386 -8.38 -11.21 14.52
N THR A 387 -9.46 -10.51 14.20
CA THR A 387 -10.57 -10.30 15.15
C THR A 387 -11.25 -11.63 15.48
N GLN A 388 -11.44 -12.51 14.50
CA GLN A 388 -12.02 -13.84 14.78
C GLN A 388 -11.11 -14.70 15.65
N ALA A 389 -9.78 -14.64 15.46
CA ALA A 389 -8.83 -15.35 16.32
C ALA A 389 -8.87 -14.85 17.77
N VAL A 390 -8.96 -13.52 17.98
CA VAL A 390 -9.15 -12.95 19.32
C VAL A 390 -10.44 -13.45 19.95
N LEU A 391 -11.57 -13.40 19.24
CA LEU A 391 -12.86 -13.89 19.74
C LEU A 391 -12.82 -15.39 20.07
N ASN A 392 -12.18 -16.21 19.24
CA ASN A 392 -12.04 -17.64 19.49
C ASN A 392 -11.27 -17.92 20.79
N VAL A 393 -10.23 -17.16 21.06
CA VAL A 393 -9.46 -17.29 22.30
C VAL A 393 -10.26 -16.81 23.51
N MET A 394 -10.98 -15.69 23.39
CA MET A 394 -11.77 -15.11 24.47
C MET A 394 -12.96 -15.97 24.87
N MET A 395 -13.71 -16.48 23.89
CA MET A 395 -15.05 -17.06 24.09
C MET A 395 -15.16 -18.53 23.70
N GLY A 396 -14.12 -19.09 23.07
CA GLY A 396 -14.15 -20.43 22.45
C GLY A 396 -14.36 -20.36 20.95
N ARG A 397 -13.82 -21.38 20.24
CA ARG A 397 -13.79 -21.40 18.77
C ARG A 397 -15.19 -21.30 18.17
N TYR A 398 -15.41 -20.21 17.42
CA TYR A 398 -16.63 -19.89 16.69
C TYR A 398 -17.92 -19.84 17.54
N VAL A 399 -17.81 -19.71 18.87
CA VAL A 399 -18.96 -19.43 19.74
C VAL A 399 -19.57 -18.09 19.39
N GLN A 400 -18.71 -17.11 19.05
CA GLN A 400 -19.13 -15.83 18.50
C GLN A 400 -18.38 -15.56 17.21
N CYS A 401 -19.10 -15.18 16.15
CA CYS A 401 -18.52 -14.84 14.85
C CYS A 401 -18.90 -13.41 14.49
N THR A 402 -17.93 -12.65 13.97
CA THR A 402 -18.21 -11.31 13.43
C THR A 402 -19.08 -11.40 12.17
N LYS A 403 -19.80 -10.31 11.86
CA LYS A 403 -20.57 -10.25 10.60
C LYS A 403 -19.66 -10.33 9.37
N GLU A 404 -18.45 -9.81 9.47
CA GLU A 404 -17.45 -9.87 8.40
C GLU A 404 -16.95 -11.32 8.20
N THR A 405 -16.72 -12.09 9.27
CA THR A 405 -16.39 -13.51 9.17
C THR A 405 -17.53 -14.30 8.51
N LYS A 406 -18.78 -14.06 8.92
CA LYS A 406 -19.94 -14.68 8.30
C LYS A 406 -20.09 -14.30 6.83
N ALA A 407 -19.89 -13.02 6.49
CA ALA A 407 -19.95 -12.53 5.12
C ALA A 407 -18.85 -13.17 4.23
N LEU A 408 -17.64 -13.36 4.77
CA LEU A 408 -16.57 -14.07 4.06
C LEU A 408 -16.96 -15.53 3.77
N VAL A 409 -17.53 -16.23 4.76
CA VAL A 409 -17.97 -17.63 4.62
C VAL A 409 -19.14 -17.76 3.64
N ARG A 410 -20.06 -16.79 3.60
CA ARG A 410 -21.14 -16.75 2.60
C ARG A 410 -20.66 -16.44 1.17
N GLY A 411 -19.38 -16.04 1.00
CA GLY A 411 -18.83 -15.69 -0.31
C GLY A 411 -19.05 -14.24 -0.72
N GLU A 412 -19.52 -13.36 0.17
CA GLU A 412 -19.82 -11.95 -0.11
C GLU A 412 -18.57 -11.10 -0.40
N TYR A 413 -17.37 -11.60 -0.10
CA TYR A 413 -16.09 -10.97 -0.49
C TYR A 413 -15.51 -11.54 -1.78
N GLY A 414 -16.04 -12.66 -2.27
CA GLY A 414 -15.51 -13.40 -3.40
C GLY A 414 -15.12 -14.85 -3.01
N ARG A 415 -14.39 -15.49 -3.89
CA ARG A 415 -14.00 -16.88 -3.75
C ARG A 415 -12.67 -17.02 -3.01
N SER A 416 -12.65 -17.75 -1.89
CA SER A 416 -11.41 -18.13 -1.19
C SER A 416 -10.54 -19.05 -2.05
N SER A 417 -9.22 -19.02 -1.81
CA SER A 417 -8.25 -19.85 -2.55
C SER A 417 -8.49 -21.35 -2.39
N VAL A 418 -8.96 -21.76 -1.20
CA VAL A 418 -9.41 -23.11 -0.89
C VAL A 418 -10.87 -23.03 -0.50
N PRO A 419 -11.73 -23.96 -0.96
CA PRO A 419 -13.11 -24.04 -0.50
C PRO A 419 -13.16 -24.23 1.03
N ILE A 420 -13.98 -23.43 1.70
CA ILE A 420 -14.26 -23.55 3.12
C ILE A 420 -15.04 -24.87 3.33
N SER A 421 -14.63 -25.68 4.31
CA SER A 421 -15.28 -26.96 4.58
C SER A 421 -16.72 -26.78 5.03
N GLU A 422 -17.59 -27.76 4.72
CA GLU A 422 -19.00 -27.74 5.13
C GLU A 422 -19.16 -27.74 6.66
N GLU A 423 -18.22 -28.36 7.38
CA GLU A 423 -18.20 -28.32 8.85
C GLU A 423 -18.01 -26.89 9.36
N ILE A 424 -17.02 -26.16 8.83
CA ILE A 424 -16.75 -24.76 9.21
C ILE A 424 -17.88 -23.83 8.76
N LYS A 425 -18.46 -24.04 7.58
CA LYS A 425 -19.64 -23.28 7.14
C LYS A 425 -20.78 -23.41 8.12
N ARG A 426 -21.16 -24.66 8.49
CA ARG A 426 -22.23 -24.91 9.46
C ARG A 426 -21.94 -24.30 10.81
N LEU A 427 -20.70 -24.32 11.26
CA LEU A 427 -20.29 -23.77 12.54
C LEU A 427 -20.43 -22.24 12.58
N ILE A 428 -20.14 -21.56 11.47
CA ILE A 428 -20.09 -20.08 11.40
C ILE A 428 -21.43 -19.48 10.96
N ILE A 429 -22.08 -20.06 9.93
CA ILE A 429 -23.29 -19.49 9.31
C ILE A 429 -24.51 -20.42 9.42
N GLY A 430 -24.39 -21.63 9.99
CA GLY A 430 -25.48 -22.61 10.06
C GLY A 430 -25.92 -23.04 8.66
N ASP A 431 -27.24 -22.94 8.43
CA ASP A 431 -27.85 -23.29 7.14
C ASP A 431 -28.06 -22.04 6.22
N GLU A 432 -27.41 -20.90 6.52
CA GLU A 432 -27.49 -19.73 5.66
C GLU A 432 -26.91 -20.03 4.27
N PRO A 433 -27.52 -19.53 3.17
CA PRO A 433 -27.06 -19.78 1.82
C PRO A 433 -25.70 -19.12 1.55
N THR A 434 -24.87 -19.79 0.72
CA THR A 434 -23.64 -19.24 0.16
C THR A 434 -23.85 -18.81 -1.28
N ILE A 435 -23.03 -17.87 -1.77
CA ILE A 435 -23.05 -17.41 -3.14
C ILE A 435 -21.80 -17.87 -3.89
N ASP A 436 -21.97 -18.29 -5.14
CA ASP A 436 -20.89 -18.74 -6.04
C ASP A 436 -20.63 -17.76 -7.19
N CYS A 437 -21.58 -16.83 -7.46
CA CYS A 437 -21.40 -15.80 -8.44
C CYS A 437 -20.42 -14.71 -7.97
N ARG A 438 -20.10 -13.76 -8.84
CA ARG A 438 -19.41 -12.53 -8.43
C ARG A 438 -20.35 -11.74 -7.52
N PRO A 439 -19.93 -11.34 -6.29
CA PRO A 439 -20.83 -10.67 -5.35
C PRO A 439 -21.52 -9.42 -5.90
N ALA A 440 -20.82 -8.66 -6.73
CA ALA A 440 -21.36 -7.45 -7.34
C ALA A 440 -22.53 -7.71 -8.32
N ASP A 441 -22.67 -8.91 -8.87
CA ASP A 441 -23.79 -9.26 -9.75
C ASP A 441 -25.13 -9.25 -9.01
N LEU A 442 -25.11 -9.29 -7.68
CA LEU A 442 -26.27 -9.21 -6.83
C LEU A 442 -26.60 -7.77 -6.37
N ILE A 443 -25.79 -6.79 -6.74
CA ILE A 443 -25.92 -5.40 -6.34
C ILE A 443 -26.46 -4.58 -7.51
N PRO A 444 -27.69 -4.07 -7.44
CA PRO A 444 -28.22 -3.22 -8.51
C PRO A 444 -27.47 -1.88 -8.58
N PRO A 445 -27.54 -1.15 -9.72
CA PRO A 445 -26.96 0.18 -9.84
C PRO A 445 -27.38 1.12 -8.70
N GLN A 446 -26.45 1.92 -8.18
CA GLN A 446 -26.62 2.70 -6.97
C GLN A 446 -26.31 4.20 -7.11
N MET A 447 -25.66 4.65 -8.20
CA MET A 447 -25.24 6.05 -8.32
C MET A 447 -26.39 7.05 -8.26
N ASP A 448 -27.52 6.78 -8.94
CA ASP A 448 -28.71 7.67 -8.90
C ASP A 448 -29.28 7.77 -7.48
N LYS A 449 -29.33 6.64 -6.75
CA LYS A 449 -29.76 6.59 -5.36
C LYS A 449 -28.87 7.45 -4.47
N PHE A 450 -27.55 7.29 -4.56
CA PHE A 450 -26.62 8.08 -3.77
C PHE A 450 -26.69 9.58 -4.10
N ARG A 451 -26.87 9.93 -5.38
CA ARG A 451 -27.05 11.32 -5.80
C ARG A 451 -28.30 11.95 -5.17
N GLU A 452 -29.41 11.22 -5.13
CA GLU A 452 -30.65 11.72 -4.50
C GLU A 452 -30.52 11.84 -2.98
N GLU A 453 -29.85 10.87 -2.31
CA GLU A 453 -29.66 10.88 -0.86
C GLU A 453 -28.87 12.09 -0.35
N ILE A 454 -27.90 12.61 -1.15
CA ILE A 454 -27.06 13.76 -0.75
C ILE A 454 -27.31 15.01 -1.57
N ARG A 455 -28.42 15.08 -2.31
CA ARG A 455 -28.72 16.15 -3.26
C ARG A 455 -28.45 17.56 -2.72
N GLU A 456 -28.76 17.78 -1.43
CA GLU A 456 -28.55 19.06 -0.77
C GLU A 456 -27.08 19.39 -0.51
N TYR A 457 -26.19 18.39 -0.49
CA TYR A 457 -24.78 18.55 -0.14
C TYR A 457 -23.83 18.59 -1.35
N ILE A 458 -24.33 18.33 -2.55
CA ILE A 458 -23.52 18.25 -3.76
C ILE A 458 -23.01 19.63 -4.16
N GLU A 459 -21.71 19.83 -4.17
CA GLU A 459 -21.01 20.97 -4.72
C GLU A 459 -20.21 20.62 -5.99
N GLN A 460 -19.79 19.34 -6.08
CA GLN A 460 -19.13 18.74 -7.23
C GLN A 460 -19.63 17.32 -7.45
N ASP A 461 -19.55 16.82 -8.66
CA ASP A 461 -20.02 15.45 -8.98
C ASP A 461 -19.35 14.37 -8.15
N GLU A 462 -18.10 14.57 -7.78
CA GLU A 462 -17.27 13.67 -6.98
C GLU A 462 -17.78 13.49 -5.54
N ASP A 463 -18.60 14.41 -5.03
CA ASP A 463 -19.20 14.30 -3.68
C ASP A 463 -20.09 13.05 -3.57
N VAL A 464 -20.76 12.69 -4.68
CA VAL A 464 -21.59 11.47 -4.74
C VAL A 464 -20.74 10.22 -4.51
N LEU A 465 -19.53 10.17 -5.05
CA LEU A 465 -18.59 9.05 -4.87
C LEU A 465 -18.01 9.04 -3.46
N SER A 466 -17.66 10.20 -2.90
CA SER A 466 -17.22 10.32 -1.52
C SER A 466 -18.24 9.76 -0.55
N TYR A 467 -19.52 10.11 -0.77
CA TYR A 467 -20.64 9.60 0.03
C TYR A 467 -20.88 8.10 -0.22
N ALA A 468 -20.89 7.65 -1.46
CA ALA A 468 -21.10 6.23 -1.78
C ALA A 468 -20.14 5.31 -1.04
N ILE A 469 -18.88 5.73 -0.90
CA ILE A 469 -17.79 4.92 -0.32
C ILE A 469 -17.74 5.09 1.20
N PHE A 470 -17.88 6.32 1.72
CA PHE A 470 -17.77 6.66 3.14
C PHE A 470 -18.96 7.52 3.61
N PRO A 471 -20.20 6.99 3.66
CA PRO A 471 -21.42 7.79 3.80
C PRO A 471 -21.39 8.77 4.98
N GLN A 472 -21.19 8.27 6.20
CA GLN A 472 -21.22 9.13 7.38
C GLN A 472 -20.07 10.14 7.40
N VAL A 473 -18.86 9.69 7.04
CA VAL A 473 -17.66 10.53 7.04
C VAL A 473 -17.77 11.66 6.02
N ALA A 474 -18.29 11.35 4.83
CA ALA A 474 -18.51 12.34 3.79
C ALA A 474 -19.58 13.37 4.22
N LEU A 475 -20.68 12.94 4.83
CA LEU A 475 -21.70 13.87 5.34
C LEU A 475 -21.15 14.80 6.43
N ASP A 476 -20.33 14.28 7.33
CA ASP A 476 -19.71 15.08 8.38
C ASP A 476 -18.74 16.12 7.77
N PHE A 477 -17.96 15.70 6.77
CA PHE A 477 -17.07 16.60 6.01
C PHE A 477 -17.88 17.67 5.24
N PHE A 478 -18.98 17.32 4.56
CA PHE A 478 -19.78 18.27 3.80
C PHE A 478 -20.44 19.33 4.71
N LYS A 479 -20.90 18.94 5.90
CA LYS A 479 -21.40 19.89 6.91
C LYS A 479 -20.30 20.85 7.36
N TRP A 480 -19.12 20.29 7.71
CA TRP A 480 -17.96 21.10 8.10
C TRP A 480 -17.56 22.09 6.98
N ARG A 481 -17.50 21.64 5.72
CA ARG A 481 -17.17 22.47 4.55
C ARG A 481 -18.10 23.66 4.45
N ARG A 482 -19.40 23.48 4.57
CA ARG A 482 -20.42 24.55 4.57
C ARG A 482 -20.28 25.54 5.72
N GLU A 483 -19.97 25.06 6.92
CA GLU A 483 -19.73 25.92 8.09
C GLU A 483 -18.50 26.83 7.87
N GLN A 484 -17.45 26.29 7.25
CA GLN A 484 -16.26 27.09 6.92
C GLN A 484 -16.56 28.20 5.89
N GLU A 485 -17.41 27.94 4.91
CA GLU A 485 -17.82 28.94 3.90
C GLU A 485 -18.67 30.04 4.51
N GLN A 486 -19.62 29.70 5.37
CA GLN A 486 -20.47 30.67 6.08
C GLN A 486 -19.65 31.56 7.02
N THR A 487 -18.54 31.05 7.55
CA THR A 487 -17.66 31.82 8.45
C THR A 487 -16.75 32.80 7.68
N LYS A 488 -16.52 32.54 6.39
CA LYS A 488 -15.69 33.40 5.51
C LYS A 488 -16.49 34.47 4.76
N ALA A 489 -17.82 34.32 4.65
CA ALA A 489 -18.74 35.26 4.02
C ALA A 489 -19.24 36.31 5.02
#